data_52224e11f108e42633073751f1b311b8
#
_entry.id   52224e11f108e42633073751f1b311b8
#
_cell.length_a   1.000
_cell.length_b   1.000
_cell.length_c   1.000
_cell.angle_alpha   90.00
_cell.angle_beta   90.00
_cell.angle_gamma   90.00
#
_symmetry.space_group_name_H-M   'P 1'
#
loop_
_entity.id
_entity.type
_entity.pdbx_description
1 polymer ?
#
loop_
_entity_poly.entity_id
_entity_poly.type
_entity_poly.pdbx_seq_one_letter_code
_entity_poly.pdbx_strand_id
1 'polypeptide(L)'
;MTKIKTTHVGSLPRSNELSELLFKKDQKEQIDFNQFDKVVQKDVNKIVKKQIEVGIDYISDGEMSKISYATYVKDRIDGFSGESERKAPKDLDDFPSFKERIARTGGTPTYTRPCCTSELKIKDKTSLTKDINNFKQALEKNNHKDGFMNAASPGVISAFLPNKYYKNDDEYLENLSNLMKDEYEEITSNGLKLQLDCPDLALARHMTFKNLSETEFLIRAEKQIECLNNAIKNIDSSSIRLHICWGNYEGPHLHDIPLEKIMPIALKANVQTYLIESSNPRHSHEWQIFENLKIPKDKIIAPGVIDSTTNFVEHPEVVKNRILTFSKVIDAEQLLAGTDCGFSTFAGFGNVDENIVYKKLEALVRGAELASKVI
;
A
#
# COMPACT_ATOMS: atom_id res chain seq x y z
N MET A 1 -14.06 -27.64 3.89
CA MET A 1 -13.56 -26.80 2.80
C MET A 1 -13.36 -25.39 3.35
N THR A 2 -12.14 -24.92 3.37
CA THR A 2 -11.79 -23.57 3.85
C THR A 2 -11.98 -22.57 2.71
N LYS A 3 -12.80 -21.53 2.92
CA LYS A 3 -12.95 -20.46 1.93
C LYS A 3 -11.71 -19.57 1.94
N ILE A 4 -10.97 -19.50 0.84
CA ILE A 4 -9.92 -18.50 0.64
C ILE A 4 -10.58 -17.16 0.33
N LYS A 5 -10.51 -16.22 1.29
CA LYS A 5 -11.05 -14.87 1.11
C LYS A 5 -10.12 -14.03 0.24
N THR A 6 -10.70 -13.03 -0.44
CA THR A 6 -10.04 -12.16 -1.39
C THR A 6 -9.86 -10.74 -0.86
N THR A 7 -8.78 -10.11 -1.24
CA THR A 7 -8.46 -8.72 -0.93
C THR A 7 -7.60 -8.09 -2.03
N HIS A 8 -7.28 -6.82 -1.89
CA HIS A 8 -6.27 -6.11 -2.68
C HIS A 8 -5.47 -5.15 -1.78
N VAL A 9 -4.48 -4.45 -2.36
CA VAL A 9 -3.59 -3.58 -1.56
C VAL A 9 -4.23 -2.24 -1.20
N GLY A 10 -5.20 -1.74 -1.96
CA GLY A 10 -5.96 -0.55 -1.53
C GLY A 10 -6.25 0.43 -2.64
N SER A 11 -5.23 1.06 -3.25
CA SER A 11 -5.44 2.10 -4.25
C SER A 11 -6.12 1.58 -5.52
N LEU A 12 -7.10 2.31 -6.01
CA LEU A 12 -7.87 2.02 -7.22
C LEU A 12 -7.86 3.24 -8.15
N PRO A 13 -8.10 3.04 -9.47
CA PRO A 13 -8.14 4.13 -10.43
C PRO A 13 -9.14 5.22 -10.05
N ARG A 14 -8.69 6.47 -10.05
CA ARG A 14 -9.49 7.66 -9.80
C ARG A 14 -10.11 8.17 -11.11
N SER A 15 -11.24 8.86 -11.04
CA SER A 15 -11.75 9.59 -12.20
C SER A 15 -10.79 10.70 -12.62
N ASN A 16 -10.83 11.10 -13.90
CA ASN A 16 -10.02 12.22 -14.39
C ASN A 16 -10.34 13.51 -13.64
N GLU A 17 -11.64 13.77 -13.38
CA GLU A 17 -12.11 14.92 -12.60
C GLU A 17 -11.46 14.95 -11.22
N LEU A 18 -11.44 13.82 -10.51
CA LEU A 18 -10.82 13.73 -9.19
C LEU A 18 -9.30 13.90 -9.25
N SER A 19 -8.65 13.29 -10.22
CA SER A 19 -7.20 13.41 -10.40
C SER A 19 -6.78 14.87 -10.64
N GLU A 20 -7.50 15.60 -11.48
CA GLU A 20 -7.23 17.03 -11.72
C GLU A 20 -7.43 17.88 -10.47
N LEU A 21 -8.49 17.63 -9.70
CA LEU A 21 -8.73 18.34 -8.45
C LEU A 21 -7.66 18.05 -7.39
N LEU A 22 -7.19 16.80 -7.31
CA LEU A 22 -6.11 16.42 -6.41
C LEU A 22 -4.79 17.10 -6.79
N PHE A 23 -4.44 17.21 -8.08
CA PHE A 23 -3.26 17.94 -8.52
C PHE A 23 -3.36 19.43 -8.22
N LYS A 24 -4.49 20.07 -8.51
CA LYS A 24 -4.72 21.50 -8.17
C LYS A 24 -4.56 21.74 -6.67
N LYS A 25 -5.18 20.89 -5.85
CA LYS A 25 -5.05 20.95 -4.38
C LYS A 25 -3.59 20.82 -3.94
N ASP A 26 -2.86 19.85 -4.48
CA ASP A 26 -1.47 19.57 -4.17
C ASP A 26 -0.53 20.74 -4.54
N GLN A 27 -0.82 21.40 -5.66
CA GLN A 27 -0.09 22.59 -6.13
C GLN A 27 -0.55 23.89 -5.46
N LYS A 28 -1.49 23.81 -4.51
CA LYS A 28 -2.08 24.96 -3.80
C LYS A 28 -2.81 25.95 -4.72
N GLU A 29 -3.32 25.45 -5.84
CA GLU A 29 -4.20 26.23 -6.71
C GLU A 29 -5.58 26.40 -6.05
N GLN A 30 -6.32 27.44 -6.51
CA GLN A 30 -7.67 27.67 -6.02
C GLN A 30 -8.61 26.58 -6.49
N ILE A 31 -9.27 25.89 -5.55
CA ILE A 31 -10.29 24.88 -5.82
C ILE A 31 -11.56 25.16 -5.00
N ASP A 32 -12.71 24.72 -5.49
CA ASP A 32 -13.93 24.64 -4.67
C ASP A 32 -13.88 23.35 -3.82
N PHE A 33 -13.63 23.51 -2.51
CA PHE A 33 -13.57 22.38 -1.57
C PHE A 33 -14.91 21.64 -1.44
N ASN A 34 -16.05 22.30 -1.63
CA ASN A 34 -17.34 21.62 -1.63
C ASN A 34 -17.52 20.73 -2.86
N GLN A 35 -17.04 21.18 -4.02
CA GLN A 35 -17.01 20.34 -5.22
C GLN A 35 -16.03 19.18 -5.03
N PHE A 36 -14.82 19.42 -4.51
CA PHE A 36 -13.84 18.39 -4.23
C PHE A 36 -14.43 17.28 -3.35
N ASP A 37 -15.03 17.64 -2.21
CA ASP A 37 -15.64 16.68 -1.27
C ASP A 37 -16.75 15.85 -1.93
N LYS A 38 -17.58 16.46 -2.77
CA LYS A 38 -18.64 15.76 -3.54
C LYS A 38 -18.06 14.77 -4.54
N VAL A 39 -16.99 15.13 -5.24
CA VAL A 39 -16.34 14.25 -6.23
C VAL A 39 -15.67 13.08 -5.53
N VAL A 40 -14.95 13.31 -4.41
CA VAL A 40 -14.38 12.24 -3.58
C VAL A 40 -15.47 11.27 -3.12
N GLN A 41 -16.57 11.78 -2.54
CA GLN A 41 -17.68 10.93 -2.07
C GLN A 41 -18.31 10.11 -3.21
N LYS A 42 -18.50 10.72 -4.38
CA LYS A 42 -19.02 10.04 -5.57
C LYS A 42 -18.09 8.90 -6.01
N ASP A 43 -16.79 9.17 -6.08
CA ASP A 43 -15.81 8.17 -6.52
C ASP A 43 -15.66 7.05 -5.49
N VAL A 44 -15.63 7.34 -4.18
CA VAL A 44 -15.65 6.31 -3.13
C VAL A 44 -16.89 5.41 -3.25
N ASN A 45 -18.08 5.99 -3.41
CA ASN A 45 -19.32 5.20 -3.62
C ASN A 45 -19.25 4.32 -4.87
N LYS A 46 -18.71 4.85 -5.98
CA LYS A 46 -18.54 4.12 -7.25
C LYS A 46 -17.65 2.90 -7.07
N ILE A 47 -16.46 3.08 -6.47
CA ILE A 47 -15.48 1.99 -6.38
C ILE A 47 -15.84 0.96 -5.31
N VAL A 48 -16.48 1.36 -4.21
CA VAL A 48 -17.01 0.43 -3.21
C VAL A 48 -18.06 -0.47 -3.86
N LYS A 49 -19.01 0.10 -4.60
CA LYS A 49 -20.00 -0.69 -5.33
C LYS A 49 -19.36 -1.66 -6.32
N LYS A 50 -18.37 -1.21 -7.11
CA LYS A 50 -17.66 -2.07 -8.08
C LYS A 50 -16.92 -3.22 -7.42
N GLN A 51 -16.23 -2.99 -6.29
CA GLN A 51 -15.55 -4.05 -5.53
C GLN A 51 -16.52 -5.12 -5.03
N ILE A 52 -17.70 -4.70 -4.54
CA ILE A 52 -18.76 -5.62 -4.07
C ILE A 52 -19.36 -6.40 -5.24
N GLU A 53 -19.66 -5.73 -6.38
CA GLU A 53 -20.19 -6.39 -7.58
C GLU A 53 -19.24 -7.46 -8.13
N VAL A 54 -17.94 -7.23 -8.03
CA VAL A 54 -16.90 -8.21 -8.40
C VAL A 54 -16.82 -9.35 -7.39
N GLY A 55 -17.20 -9.14 -6.12
CA GLY A 55 -17.20 -10.16 -5.07
C GLY A 55 -15.95 -10.19 -4.20
N ILE A 56 -15.18 -9.10 -4.12
CA ILE A 56 -14.03 -9.00 -3.20
C ILE A 56 -14.53 -9.02 -1.74
N ASP A 57 -13.89 -9.84 -0.90
CA ASP A 57 -14.30 -9.98 0.51
C ASP A 57 -13.85 -8.78 1.36
N TYR A 58 -12.59 -8.35 1.26
CA TYR A 58 -12.06 -7.17 1.98
C TYR A 58 -11.82 -6.02 1.01
N ILE A 59 -12.57 -4.95 1.15
CA ILE A 59 -12.58 -3.81 0.21
C ILE A 59 -12.04 -2.53 0.86
N SER A 60 -11.64 -1.55 0.03
CA SER A 60 -11.11 -0.26 0.49
C SER A 60 -11.87 0.93 -0.08
N ASP A 61 -11.55 2.13 0.44
CA ASP A 61 -11.95 3.43 -0.11
C ASP A 61 -11.21 3.80 -1.41
N GLY A 62 -10.30 2.93 -1.88
CA GLY A 62 -9.50 3.13 -3.09
C GLY A 62 -8.48 4.26 -2.98
N GLU A 63 -8.28 4.85 -1.80
CA GLU A 63 -7.43 6.03 -1.57
C GLU A 63 -7.87 7.26 -2.40
N MET A 64 -9.18 7.40 -2.64
CA MET A 64 -9.71 8.40 -3.56
C MET A 64 -9.34 9.84 -3.18
N SER A 65 -9.29 10.19 -1.89
CA SER A 65 -8.98 11.55 -1.42
C SER A 65 -7.47 11.88 -1.42
N LYS A 66 -6.59 10.89 -1.63
CA LYS A 66 -5.14 11.02 -1.46
C LYS A 66 -4.45 11.27 -2.80
N ILE A 67 -3.54 12.24 -2.84
CA ILE A 67 -2.68 12.48 -4.01
C ILE A 67 -1.68 11.33 -4.22
N SER A 68 -1.20 10.72 -3.13
CA SER A 68 -0.35 9.54 -3.11
C SER A 68 -0.47 8.82 -1.78
N TYR A 69 -0.11 7.55 -1.73
CA TYR A 69 -0.12 6.73 -0.53
C TYR A 69 0.84 7.21 0.58
N ALA A 70 1.89 7.97 0.23
CA ALA A 70 2.92 8.38 1.19
C ALA A 70 2.90 9.89 1.51
N THR A 71 2.69 10.75 0.50
CA THR A 71 2.86 12.21 0.69
C THR A 71 1.58 12.94 1.13
N TYR A 72 0.43 12.25 1.18
CA TYR A 72 -0.83 12.83 1.66
C TYR A 72 -0.74 13.37 3.09
N VAL A 73 0.19 12.84 3.88
CA VAL A 73 0.39 13.23 5.29
C VAL A 73 0.74 14.71 5.46
N LYS A 74 1.35 15.35 4.44
CA LYS A 74 1.63 16.81 4.45
C LYS A 74 0.37 17.67 4.52
N ASP A 75 -0.78 17.11 4.15
CA ASP A 75 -2.08 17.80 4.27
C ASP A 75 -2.63 17.74 5.71
N ARG A 76 -2.18 16.76 6.50
CA ARG A 76 -2.64 16.46 7.87
C ARG A 76 -1.65 16.85 8.97
N ILE A 77 -0.38 17.02 8.61
CA ILE A 77 0.73 17.29 9.53
C ILE A 77 1.45 18.55 9.05
N ASP A 78 1.62 19.53 9.95
CA ASP A 78 2.47 20.70 9.74
C ASP A 78 3.95 20.31 9.93
N GLY A 79 4.85 21.10 9.37
CA GLY A 79 6.29 20.89 9.47
C GLY A 79 6.95 20.49 8.14
N PHE A 80 6.14 20.30 7.10
CA PHE A 80 6.62 19.97 5.76
C PHE A 80 6.62 21.17 4.84
N SER A 81 7.79 21.49 4.22
CA SER A 81 7.91 22.57 3.23
C SER A 81 9.05 22.34 2.24
N GLY A 82 9.11 23.20 1.20
CA GLY A 82 10.11 23.09 0.13
C GLY A 82 9.87 21.88 -0.78
N GLU A 83 10.90 21.44 -1.46
CA GLU A 83 10.88 20.30 -2.39
C GLU A 83 12.11 19.42 -2.15
N SER A 84 11.91 18.11 -2.21
CA SER A 84 12.99 17.12 -2.10
C SER A 84 13.35 16.54 -3.45
N GLU A 85 14.62 16.16 -3.61
CA GLU A 85 15.07 15.42 -4.78
C GLU A 85 14.35 14.08 -4.90
N ARG A 86 13.88 13.76 -6.12
CA ARG A 86 13.28 12.47 -6.43
C ARG A 86 14.36 11.44 -6.70
N LYS A 87 14.53 10.51 -5.79
CA LYS A 87 15.45 9.38 -5.96
C LYS A 87 14.76 8.32 -6.80
N ALA A 88 15.36 7.96 -7.93
CA ALA A 88 14.90 6.84 -8.74
C ALA A 88 15.37 5.51 -8.11
N PRO A 89 14.60 4.42 -8.28
CA PRO A 89 15.08 3.07 -8.04
C PRO A 89 16.37 2.80 -8.84
N LYS A 90 17.29 2.01 -8.29
CA LYS A 90 18.59 1.74 -8.89
C LYS A 90 18.47 1.09 -10.27
N ASP A 91 17.47 0.25 -10.49
CA ASP A 91 17.16 -0.31 -11.80
C ASP A 91 17.01 0.75 -12.89
N LEU A 92 16.41 1.90 -12.58
CA LEU A 92 16.26 2.98 -13.54
C LEU A 92 17.57 3.73 -13.79
N ASP A 93 18.52 3.70 -12.86
CA ASP A 93 19.84 4.26 -13.05
C ASP A 93 20.71 3.32 -13.91
N ASP A 94 20.55 2.00 -13.76
CA ASP A 94 21.28 0.98 -14.54
C ASP A 94 20.78 0.88 -16.00
N PHE A 95 19.52 1.25 -16.28
CA PHE A 95 18.89 1.19 -17.61
C PHE A 95 18.35 2.55 -18.08
N PRO A 96 19.21 3.52 -18.48
CA PRO A 96 18.77 4.87 -18.82
C PRO A 96 17.73 4.95 -19.94
N SER A 97 17.83 4.13 -20.97
CA SER A 97 16.85 4.07 -22.06
C SER A 97 15.48 3.60 -21.60
N PHE A 98 15.45 2.70 -20.64
CA PHE A 98 14.21 2.23 -20.00
C PHE A 98 13.59 3.34 -19.12
N LYS A 99 14.42 4.06 -18.36
CA LYS A 99 14.00 5.24 -17.58
C LYS A 99 13.34 6.30 -18.45
N GLU A 100 13.95 6.62 -19.62
CA GLU A 100 13.36 7.54 -20.58
C GLU A 100 12.02 7.04 -21.14
N ARG A 101 11.90 5.75 -21.43
CA ARG A 101 10.67 5.14 -21.92
C ARG A 101 9.54 5.27 -20.89
N ILE A 102 9.80 4.90 -19.64
CA ILE A 102 8.82 5.03 -18.55
C ILE A 102 8.37 6.48 -18.36
N ALA A 103 9.31 7.43 -18.38
CA ALA A 103 8.99 8.84 -18.25
C ALA A 103 8.06 9.35 -19.36
N ARG A 104 8.15 8.78 -20.57
CA ARG A 104 7.28 9.15 -21.71
C ARG A 104 5.90 8.49 -21.63
N THR A 105 5.82 7.25 -21.16
CA THR A 105 4.59 6.44 -21.22
C THR A 105 3.75 6.51 -19.94
N GLY A 106 4.40 6.57 -18.77
CA GLY A 106 3.71 6.57 -17.48
C GLY A 106 3.51 7.96 -16.87
N GLY A 107 4.08 8.98 -17.49
CA GLY A 107 4.15 10.32 -16.92
C GLY A 107 5.07 10.41 -15.70
N THR A 108 5.69 11.55 -15.47
CA THR A 108 6.39 11.81 -14.21
C THR A 108 5.34 12.28 -13.21
N PRO A 109 5.16 11.62 -12.05
CA PRO A 109 4.27 12.15 -11.04
C PRO A 109 4.61 13.60 -10.70
N THR A 110 3.66 14.51 -10.87
CA THR A 110 3.87 15.95 -10.65
C THR A 110 3.51 16.41 -9.23
N TYR A 111 3.13 15.47 -8.36
CA TYR A 111 2.82 15.79 -6.96
C TYR A 111 4.06 16.30 -6.19
N THR A 112 3.82 17.20 -5.23
CA THR A 112 4.89 17.81 -4.44
C THR A 112 5.45 16.84 -3.38
N ARG A 113 6.77 16.89 -3.18
CA ARG A 113 7.50 16.07 -2.18
C ARG A 113 8.32 16.99 -1.26
N PRO A 114 7.69 17.60 -0.25
CA PRO A 114 8.41 18.48 0.67
C PRO A 114 9.39 17.70 1.56
N CYS A 115 10.25 18.48 2.25
CA CYS A 115 11.08 17.99 3.33
C CYS A 115 10.43 18.31 4.68
N CYS A 116 10.79 17.58 5.72
CA CYS A 116 10.53 18.00 7.10
C CYS A 116 11.49 19.15 7.46
N THR A 117 10.98 20.38 7.60
CA THR A 117 11.78 21.60 7.80
C THR A 117 11.50 22.32 9.09
N SER A 118 10.54 21.87 9.88
CA SER A 118 10.23 22.36 11.21
C SER A 118 9.61 21.25 12.07
N GLU A 119 9.34 21.54 13.35
CA GLU A 119 8.69 20.61 14.26
C GLU A 119 7.36 20.09 13.67
N LEU A 120 7.18 18.78 13.69
CA LEU A 120 5.96 18.15 13.20
C LEU A 120 4.83 18.28 14.21
N LYS A 121 3.64 18.67 13.76
CA LYS A 121 2.43 18.78 14.58
C LYS A 121 1.22 18.36 13.77
N ILE A 122 0.25 17.71 14.41
CA ILE A 122 -1.05 17.47 13.78
C ILE A 122 -1.71 18.81 13.49
N LYS A 123 -2.04 19.01 12.22
CA LYS A 123 -2.66 20.23 11.73
C LYS A 123 -4.16 20.20 11.93
N ASP A 124 -4.79 19.14 11.40
CA ASP A 124 -6.24 19.00 11.35
C ASP A 124 -6.62 17.52 11.13
N LYS A 125 -7.63 17.06 11.83
CA LYS A 125 -8.21 15.73 11.69
C LYS A 125 -9.41 15.70 10.74
N THR A 126 -9.90 16.85 10.27
CA THR A 126 -11.13 16.96 9.48
C THR A 126 -11.06 16.11 8.19
N SER A 127 -9.93 16.10 7.49
CA SER A 127 -9.76 15.32 6.26
C SER A 127 -9.83 13.82 6.54
N LEU A 128 -9.18 13.33 7.61
CA LEU A 128 -9.24 11.92 8.01
C LEU A 128 -10.67 11.52 8.38
N THR A 129 -11.34 12.33 9.21
CA THR A 129 -12.72 12.07 9.62
C THR A 129 -13.68 12.04 8.41
N LYS A 130 -13.48 12.92 7.42
CA LYS A 130 -14.26 12.90 6.17
C LYS A 130 -14.01 11.61 5.38
N ASP A 131 -12.78 11.18 5.23
CA ASP A 131 -12.43 9.96 4.50
C ASP A 131 -13.08 8.74 5.15
N ILE A 132 -12.97 8.60 6.47
CA ILE A 132 -13.60 7.52 7.25
C ILE A 132 -15.13 7.55 7.05
N ASN A 133 -15.76 8.72 7.18
CA ASN A 133 -17.20 8.86 7.04
C ASN A 133 -17.68 8.53 5.61
N ASN A 134 -16.98 9.00 4.58
CA ASN A 134 -17.31 8.68 3.19
C ASN A 134 -17.27 7.18 2.94
N PHE A 135 -16.25 6.51 3.44
CA PHE A 135 -16.11 5.07 3.26
C PHE A 135 -17.17 4.29 4.05
N LYS A 136 -17.40 4.62 5.33
CA LYS A 136 -18.45 3.98 6.14
C LYS A 136 -19.83 4.13 5.52
N GLN A 137 -20.20 5.32 5.06
CA GLN A 137 -21.47 5.54 4.37
C GLN A 137 -21.60 4.71 3.09
N ALA A 138 -20.50 4.57 2.33
CA ALA A 138 -20.50 3.73 1.14
C ALA A 138 -20.65 2.24 1.48
N LEU A 139 -20.01 1.76 2.55
CA LEU A 139 -20.17 0.39 3.06
C LEU A 139 -21.62 0.13 3.51
N GLU A 140 -22.18 0.99 4.35
CA GLU A 140 -23.54 0.90 4.86
C GLU A 140 -24.57 0.88 3.73
N LYS A 141 -24.44 1.79 2.75
CA LYS A 141 -25.32 1.86 1.57
C LYS A 141 -25.35 0.56 0.76
N ASN A 142 -24.26 -0.18 0.76
CA ASN A 142 -24.13 -1.43 0.01
C ASN A 142 -24.21 -2.68 0.92
N ASN A 143 -24.60 -2.56 2.19
CA ASN A 143 -24.71 -3.65 3.16
C ASN A 143 -23.42 -4.49 3.30
N HIS A 144 -22.25 -3.85 3.19
CA HIS A 144 -20.96 -4.50 3.35
C HIS A 144 -20.30 -4.04 4.67
N LYS A 145 -19.49 -4.93 5.30
CA LYS A 145 -18.87 -4.66 6.61
C LYS A 145 -17.35 -4.76 6.62
N ASP A 146 -16.79 -5.59 5.76
CA ASP A 146 -15.36 -5.93 5.78
C ASP A 146 -14.53 -4.90 4.98
N GLY A 147 -14.33 -3.73 5.57
CA GLY A 147 -13.57 -2.62 4.97
C GLY A 147 -12.21 -2.39 5.61
N PHE A 148 -11.25 -1.91 4.82
CA PHE A 148 -9.95 -1.44 5.30
C PHE A 148 -9.58 -0.08 4.69
N MET A 149 -8.78 0.69 5.44
CA MET A 149 -8.17 1.93 4.95
C MET A 149 -6.65 1.87 5.05
N ASN A 150 -5.99 2.38 4.02
CA ASN A 150 -4.54 2.50 3.98
C ASN A 150 -4.04 3.70 4.79
N ALA A 151 -2.89 3.52 5.43
CA ALA A 151 -2.11 4.62 5.98
C ALA A 151 -0.60 4.39 5.74
N ALA A 152 0.13 5.48 5.57
CA ALA A 152 1.58 5.42 5.40
C ALA A 152 2.25 4.98 6.71
N SER A 153 3.25 4.09 6.64
CA SER A 153 4.11 3.80 7.79
C SER A 153 4.99 5.01 8.15
N PRO A 154 5.45 5.15 9.40
CA PRO A 154 6.44 6.18 9.74
C PRO A 154 7.72 6.06 8.87
N GLY A 155 8.11 4.83 8.55
CA GLY A 155 9.27 4.54 7.71
C GLY A 155 9.11 5.06 6.28
N VAL A 156 7.95 4.83 5.63
CA VAL A 156 7.72 5.33 4.28
C VAL A 156 7.63 6.86 4.25
N ILE A 157 7.02 7.47 5.26
CA ILE A 157 6.98 8.93 5.36
C ILE A 157 8.41 9.48 5.41
N SER A 158 9.27 8.93 6.26
CA SER A 158 10.66 9.37 6.39
C SER A 158 11.47 9.16 5.10
N ALA A 159 11.17 8.11 4.34
CA ALA A 159 11.84 7.81 3.08
C ALA A 159 11.43 8.75 1.93
N PHE A 160 10.17 9.22 1.93
CA PHE A 160 9.62 10.08 0.88
C PHE A 160 9.67 11.57 1.20
N LEU A 161 9.63 11.94 2.48
CA LEU A 161 9.67 13.31 2.98
C LEU A 161 10.90 13.46 3.90
N PRO A 162 12.10 13.70 3.32
CA PRO A 162 13.36 13.59 4.07
C PRO A 162 13.49 14.63 5.17
N ASN A 163 14.20 14.25 6.24
CA ASN A 163 14.51 15.07 7.39
C ASN A 163 15.49 16.21 7.03
N LYS A 164 15.12 17.45 7.42
CA LYS A 164 15.98 18.63 7.42
C LYS A 164 15.87 19.43 8.72
N TYR A 165 15.17 18.92 9.73
CA TYR A 165 14.92 19.63 10.98
C TYR A 165 15.43 18.89 12.22
N TYR A 166 15.05 17.62 12.38
CA TYR A 166 15.46 16.84 13.55
C TYR A 166 16.96 16.49 13.48
N LYS A 167 17.57 16.28 14.65
CA LYS A 167 19.00 16.03 14.81
C LYS A 167 19.53 14.85 13.97
N ASN A 168 18.71 13.82 13.84
CA ASN A 168 18.99 12.64 13.04
C ASN A 168 17.69 11.97 12.56
N ASP A 169 17.83 10.96 11.70
CA ASP A 169 16.67 10.27 11.12
C ASP A 169 15.94 9.36 12.12
N ASP A 170 16.58 8.95 13.21
CA ASP A 170 15.91 8.15 14.25
C ASP A 170 14.98 9.02 15.09
N GLU A 171 15.40 10.21 15.50
CA GLU A 171 14.56 11.19 16.18
C GLU A 171 13.35 11.58 15.30
N TYR A 172 13.59 11.79 14.00
CA TYR A 172 12.54 12.07 13.04
C TYR A 172 11.53 10.92 12.94
N LEU A 173 12.01 9.68 12.81
CA LEU A 173 11.18 8.48 12.73
C LEU A 173 10.34 8.28 13.99
N GLU A 174 10.90 8.53 15.19
CA GLU A 174 10.20 8.44 16.46
C GLU A 174 9.08 9.51 16.58
N ASN A 175 9.34 10.73 16.11
CA ASN A 175 8.31 11.77 16.05
C ASN A 175 7.19 11.42 15.08
N LEU A 176 7.49 10.92 13.91
CA LEU A 176 6.50 10.42 12.96
C LEU A 176 5.66 9.28 13.56
N SER A 177 6.30 8.33 14.25
CA SER A 177 5.62 7.23 14.93
C SER A 177 4.59 7.74 15.95
N ASN A 178 4.95 8.72 16.75
CA ASN A 178 4.05 9.32 17.74
C ASN A 178 2.86 10.05 17.11
N LEU A 179 3.06 10.75 16.00
CA LEU A 179 2.00 11.50 15.30
C LEU A 179 1.04 10.59 14.52
N MET A 180 1.58 9.57 13.85
CA MET A 180 0.74 8.65 13.05
C MET A 180 -0.16 7.76 13.90
N LYS A 181 0.15 7.58 15.17
CA LYS A 181 -0.68 6.86 16.13
C LYS A 181 -2.13 7.34 16.11
N ASP A 182 -2.36 8.64 16.09
CA ASP A 182 -3.70 9.23 16.10
C ASP A 182 -4.52 8.84 14.86
N GLU A 183 -3.90 8.81 13.67
CA GLU A 183 -4.56 8.38 12.43
C GLU A 183 -4.90 6.88 12.49
N TYR A 184 -3.98 6.06 12.98
CA TYR A 184 -4.16 4.62 13.06
C TYR A 184 -5.28 4.22 14.05
N GLU A 185 -5.30 4.86 15.23
CA GLU A 185 -6.34 4.66 16.23
C GLU A 185 -7.70 5.15 15.75
N GLU A 186 -7.76 6.29 15.03
CA GLU A 186 -9.01 6.83 14.49
C GLU A 186 -9.62 5.87 13.44
N ILE A 187 -8.82 5.30 12.54
CA ILE A 187 -9.30 4.32 11.55
C ILE A 187 -9.88 3.09 12.26
N THR A 188 -9.15 2.52 13.20
CA THR A 188 -9.54 1.26 13.84
C THR A 188 -10.69 1.41 14.83
N SER A 189 -10.75 2.52 15.56
CA SER A 189 -11.87 2.84 16.47
C SER A 189 -13.20 3.01 15.74
N ASN A 190 -13.15 3.31 14.44
CA ASN A 190 -14.32 3.38 13.57
C ASN A 190 -14.75 2.02 12.97
N GLY A 191 -14.13 0.92 13.40
CA GLY A 191 -14.48 -0.44 12.97
C GLY A 191 -13.90 -0.86 11.63
N LEU A 192 -12.95 -0.10 11.08
CA LEU A 192 -12.24 -0.42 9.85
C LEU A 192 -10.92 -1.12 10.17
N LYS A 193 -10.47 -2.00 9.29
CA LYS A 193 -9.10 -2.51 9.39
C LYS A 193 -8.12 -1.44 8.89
N LEU A 194 -6.99 -1.33 9.57
CA LEU A 194 -5.87 -0.48 9.16
C LEU A 194 -4.92 -1.28 8.27
N GLN A 195 -4.59 -0.78 7.08
CA GLN A 195 -3.47 -1.28 6.31
C GLN A 195 -2.31 -0.30 6.35
N LEU A 196 -1.15 -0.78 6.75
CA LEU A 196 0.10 -0.02 6.79
C LEU A 196 0.92 -0.33 5.54
N ASP A 197 1.16 0.69 4.73
CA ASP A 197 2.01 0.55 3.54
C ASP A 197 3.47 0.78 3.91
N CYS A 198 4.28 -0.27 3.77
CA CYS A 198 5.67 -0.32 4.23
C CYS A 198 6.67 -0.60 3.08
N PRO A 199 6.71 0.17 1.99
CA PRO A 199 7.76 0.04 0.97
C PRO A 199 9.14 0.44 1.50
N ASP A 200 9.20 1.08 2.66
CA ASP A 200 10.43 1.35 3.40
C ASP A 200 11.18 0.06 3.79
N LEU A 201 10.47 -1.06 3.93
CA LEU A 201 11.07 -2.37 4.23
C LEU A 201 11.68 -3.06 3.00
N ALA A 202 11.31 -2.66 1.78
CA ALA A 202 11.78 -3.32 0.56
C ALA A 202 12.24 -2.32 -0.51
N LEU A 203 11.34 -1.57 -1.19
CA LEU A 203 11.68 -0.61 -2.24
C LEU A 203 12.77 0.38 -1.81
N ALA A 204 12.70 0.88 -0.58
CA ALA A 204 13.65 1.88 -0.10
C ALA A 204 15.09 1.37 -0.07
N ARG A 205 15.33 0.06 -0.07
CA ARG A 205 16.66 -0.56 -0.12
C ARG A 205 17.47 -0.06 -1.32
N HIS A 206 16.86 0.00 -2.48
CA HIS A 206 17.53 0.40 -3.71
C HIS A 206 17.09 1.78 -4.24
N MET A 207 16.33 2.53 -3.44
CA MET A 207 15.92 3.90 -3.73
C MET A 207 16.53 4.89 -2.72
N THR A 208 15.96 4.98 -1.53
CA THR A 208 16.38 5.95 -0.50
C THR A 208 17.67 5.52 0.21
N PHE A 209 17.82 4.23 0.47
CA PHE A 209 18.93 3.65 1.22
C PHE A 209 19.94 2.90 0.33
N LYS A 210 20.02 3.25 -0.95
CA LYS A 210 20.90 2.56 -1.93
C LYS A 210 22.39 2.60 -1.59
N ASN A 211 22.81 3.50 -0.72
CA ASN A 211 24.20 3.64 -0.27
C ASN A 211 24.53 2.81 0.99
N LEU A 212 23.54 2.23 1.66
CA LEU A 212 23.76 1.35 2.80
C LEU A 212 24.21 -0.04 2.31
N SER A 213 25.02 -0.73 3.08
CA SER A 213 25.21 -2.18 2.93
C SER A 213 23.89 -2.93 3.23
N GLU A 214 23.80 -4.21 2.85
CA GLU A 214 22.63 -5.02 3.19
C GLU A 214 22.43 -5.09 4.72
N THR A 215 23.49 -5.31 5.47
CA THR A 215 23.43 -5.39 6.94
C THR A 215 22.92 -4.09 7.57
N GLU A 216 23.43 -2.93 7.12
CA GLU A 216 22.98 -1.63 7.61
C GLU A 216 21.51 -1.38 7.28
N PHE A 217 21.07 -1.80 6.09
CA PHE A 217 19.66 -1.70 5.71
C PHE A 217 18.76 -2.59 6.59
N LEU A 218 19.18 -3.82 6.87
CA LEU A 218 18.40 -4.72 7.76
C LEU A 218 18.28 -4.15 9.18
N ILE A 219 19.35 -3.56 9.72
CA ILE A 219 19.30 -2.85 11.01
C ILE A 219 18.32 -1.67 10.93
N ARG A 220 18.32 -0.93 9.83
CA ARG A 220 17.35 0.16 9.60
C ARG A 220 15.92 -0.36 9.55
N ALA A 221 15.67 -1.46 8.84
CA ALA A 221 14.36 -2.09 8.76
C ALA A 221 13.85 -2.56 10.14
N GLU A 222 14.73 -3.11 10.99
CA GLU A 222 14.37 -3.45 12.37
C GLU A 222 13.95 -2.21 13.19
N LYS A 223 14.69 -1.10 13.07
CA LYS A 223 14.31 0.17 13.71
C LYS A 223 12.97 0.71 13.22
N GLN A 224 12.68 0.56 11.91
CA GLN A 224 11.39 0.96 11.34
C GLN A 224 10.23 0.13 11.92
N ILE A 225 10.41 -1.19 12.07
CA ILE A 225 9.40 -2.06 12.73
C ILE A 225 9.23 -1.70 14.21
N GLU A 226 10.31 -1.41 14.93
CA GLU A 226 10.23 -0.96 16.33
C GLU A 226 9.38 0.31 16.46
N CYS A 227 9.64 1.32 15.64
CA CYS A 227 8.88 2.56 15.62
C CYS A 227 7.42 2.34 15.18
N LEU A 228 7.19 1.47 14.21
CA LEU A 228 5.84 1.08 13.79
C LEU A 228 5.08 0.43 14.95
N ASN A 229 5.68 -0.51 15.67
CA ASN A 229 5.09 -1.16 16.83
C ASN A 229 4.71 -0.17 17.94
N ASN A 230 5.53 0.88 18.14
CA ASN A 230 5.17 1.94 19.07
C ASN A 230 3.94 2.71 18.61
N ALA A 231 3.79 2.99 17.31
CA ALA A 231 2.64 3.71 16.76
C ALA A 231 1.33 2.90 16.87
N ILE A 232 1.39 1.56 16.79
CA ILE A 232 0.21 0.68 16.81
C ILE A 232 -0.04 -0.01 18.15
N LYS A 233 0.71 0.31 19.20
CA LYS A 233 0.72 -0.44 20.47
C LYS A 233 -0.63 -0.54 21.20
N ASN A 234 -1.57 0.35 20.91
CA ASN A 234 -2.90 0.38 21.51
C ASN A 234 -3.97 -0.28 20.62
N ILE A 235 -3.59 -0.80 19.45
CA ILE A 235 -4.52 -1.38 18.46
C ILE A 235 -4.40 -2.90 18.50
N ASP A 236 -5.53 -3.58 18.45
CA ASP A 236 -5.54 -5.04 18.32
C ASP A 236 -4.92 -5.46 16.97
N SER A 237 -3.93 -6.35 17.01
CA SER A 237 -3.22 -6.83 15.83
C SER A 237 -4.14 -7.42 14.76
N SER A 238 -5.27 -8.00 15.16
CA SER A 238 -6.28 -8.56 14.25
C SER A 238 -6.94 -7.52 13.35
N SER A 239 -6.86 -6.25 13.74
CA SER A 239 -7.35 -5.11 12.95
C SER A 239 -6.30 -4.51 12.03
N ILE A 240 -5.06 -5.03 12.01
CA ILE A 240 -3.95 -4.42 11.28
C ILE A 240 -3.44 -5.36 10.20
N ARG A 241 -3.17 -4.77 9.03
CA ARG A 241 -2.55 -5.39 7.85
C ARG A 241 -1.29 -4.61 7.49
N LEU A 242 -0.25 -5.28 7.05
CA LEU A 242 1.00 -4.68 6.60
C LEU A 242 1.30 -5.11 5.17
N HIS A 243 1.56 -4.16 4.29
CA HIS A 243 1.95 -4.41 2.90
C HIS A 243 3.43 -4.10 2.70
N ILE A 244 4.17 -5.10 2.23
CA ILE A 244 5.57 -4.97 1.79
C ILE A 244 5.57 -4.79 0.29
N CYS A 245 6.23 -3.72 -0.20
CA CYS A 245 6.24 -3.37 -1.61
C CYS A 245 7.67 -3.16 -2.12
N TRP A 246 8.00 -3.78 -3.25
CA TRP A 246 9.29 -3.60 -3.93
C TRP A 246 9.26 -2.53 -5.02
N GLY A 247 8.09 -1.97 -5.29
CA GLY A 247 7.88 -0.90 -6.25
C GLY A 247 6.85 -1.25 -7.30
N ASN A 248 5.81 -0.43 -7.39
CA ASN A 248 4.67 -0.64 -8.31
C ASN A 248 4.98 -0.06 -9.71
N TYR A 249 5.94 -0.65 -10.39
CA TYR A 249 6.30 -0.30 -11.77
C TYR A 249 6.72 -1.54 -12.56
N GLU A 250 6.42 -1.56 -13.85
CA GLU A 250 6.92 -2.61 -14.76
C GLU A 250 8.41 -2.34 -15.01
N GLY A 251 9.27 -3.09 -14.34
CA GLY A 251 10.72 -2.89 -14.40
C GLY A 251 11.53 -4.16 -14.16
N PRO A 252 12.88 -4.04 -14.20
CA PRO A 252 13.78 -5.19 -14.06
C PRO A 252 13.78 -5.83 -12.67
N HIS A 253 13.57 -5.04 -11.60
CA HIS A 253 13.56 -5.52 -10.21
C HIS A 253 14.82 -6.30 -9.81
N LEU A 254 16.00 -5.95 -10.38
CA LEU A 254 17.26 -6.66 -10.16
C LEU A 254 17.92 -6.37 -8.81
N HIS A 255 17.55 -5.23 -8.21
CA HIS A 255 18.11 -4.75 -6.94
C HIS A 255 17.19 -4.94 -5.75
N ASP A 256 16.09 -5.65 -5.94
CA ASP A 256 15.14 -5.95 -4.87
C ASP A 256 15.81 -6.81 -3.79
N ILE A 257 15.55 -6.45 -2.54
CA ILE A 257 15.99 -7.29 -1.42
C ILE A 257 15.13 -8.55 -1.37
N PRO A 258 15.70 -9.76 -1.24
CA PRO A 258 14.94 -10.99 -1.16
C PRO A 258 13.98 -11.01 0.03
N LEU A 259 12.78 -11.59 -0.15
CA LEU A 259 11.79 -11.75 0.91
C LEU A 259 12.34 -12.54 2.11
N GLU A 260 13.24 -13.51 1.88
CA GLU A 260 13.89 -14.29 2.95
C GLU A 260 14.66 -13.42 3.95
N LYS A 261 15.16 -12.26 3.53
CA LYS A 261 15.87 -11.31 4.38
C LYS A 261 14.93 -10.42 5.19
N ILE A 262 13.81 -10.03 4.58
CA ILE A 262 12.89 -9.04 5.13
C ILE A 262 11.73 -9.66 5.91
N MET A 263 11.22 -10.83 5.51
CA MET A 263 10.06 -11.44 6.16
C MET A 263 10.29 -11.73 7.66
N PRO A 264 11.45 -12.25 8.10
CA PRO A 264 11.72 -12.42 9.53
C PRO A 264 11.67 -11.13 10.34
N ILE A 265 12.05 -9.99 9.73
CA ILE A 265 11.97 -8.66 10.36
C ILE A 265 10.52 -8.19 10.38
N ALA A 266 9.81 -8.30 9.25
CA ALA A 266 8.41 -7.91 9.14
C ALA A 266 7.52 -8.68 10.14
N LEU A 267 7.78 -9.96 10.36
CA LEU A 267 7.03 -10.79 11.33
C LEU A 267 7.18 -10.30 12.79
N LYS A 268 8.15 -9.44 13.10
CA LYS A 268 8.25 -8.75 14.40
C LYS A 268 7.22 -7.64 14.57
N ALA A 269 6.55 -7.23 13.48
CA ALA A 269 5.47 -6.25 13.54
C ALA A 269 4.24 -6.85 14.27
N ASN A 270 3.63 -6.03 15.12
CA ASN A 270 2.44 -6.43 15.89
C ASN A 270 1.16 -6.32 15.05
N VAL A 271 1.14 -7.01 13.91
CA VAL A 271 0.05 -7.03 12.92
C VAL A 271 -0.38 -8.47 12.64
N GLN A 272 -1.60 -8.67 12.18
CA GLN A 272 -2.09 -10.00 11.86
C GLN A 272 -1.80 -10.38 10.41
N THR A 273 -2.08 -9.51 9.44
CA THR A 273 -2.06 -9.86 8.02
C THR A 273 -0.87 -9.21 7.30
N TYR A 274 -0.16 -9.99 6.50
CA TYR A 274 0.97 -9.53 5.67
C TYR A 274 0.61 -9.70 4.20
N LEU A 275 0.64 -8.61 3.45
CA LEU A 275 0.49 -8.62 1.99
C LEU A 275 1.89 -8.53 1.37
N ILE A 276 2.19 -9.47 0.47
CA ILE A 276 3.50 -9.60 -0.19
C ILE A 276 3.31 -9.76 -1.69
N GLU A 277 4.23 -9.21 -2.48
CA GLU A 277 4.24 -9.44 -3.93
C GLU A 277 4.63 -10.88 -4.23
N SER A 278 3.98 -11.50 -5.22
CA SER A 278 4.29 -12.87 -5.62
C SER A 278 3.79 -13.25 -7.01
N SER A 279 3.04 -12.41 -7.71
CA SER A 279 2.58 -12.73 -9.06
C SER A 279 3.54 -12.25 -10.15
N ASN A 280 4.33 -11.21 -9.88
CA ASN A 280 5.36 -10.79 -10.82
C ASN A 280 6.51 -11.82 -10.91
N PRO A 281 7.15 -11.99 -12.08
CA PRO A 281 8.17 -13.02 -12.29
C PRO A 281 9.36 -12.94 -11.35
N ARG A 282 9.64 -11.77 -10.78
CA ARG A 282 10.79 -11.56 -9.91
C ARG A 282 10.59 -12.15 -8.52
N HIS A 283 9.36 -12.12 -8.01
CA HIS A 283 9.00 -12.58 -6.67
C HIS A 283 8.21 -13.91 -6.66
N SER A 284 7.80 -14.43 -7.83
CA SER A 284 6.94 -15.61 -7.92
C SER A 284 7.54 -16.91 -7.36
N HIS A 285 8.84 -16.96 -7.12
CA HIS A 285 9.54 -18.11 -6.53
C HIS A 285 9.64 -18.03 -5.00
N GLU A 286 9.38 -16.86 -4.40
CA GLU A 286 9.66 -16.60 -2.98
C GLU A 286 8.69 -17.28 -1.99
N TRP A 287 7.62 -17.93 -2.48
CA TRP A 287 6.82 -18.83 -1.64
C TRP A 287 7.64 -19.93 -0.95
N GLN A 288 8.79 -20.31 -1.53
CA GLN A 288 9.68 -21.34 -1.00
C GLN A 288 10.28 -21.00 0.36
N ILE A 289 10.35 -19.72 0.73
CA ILE A 289 10.85 -19.33 2.06
C ILE A 289 9.99 -19.93 3.18
N PHE A 290 8.69 -20.11 2.95
CA PHE A 290 7.74 -20.64 3.93
C PHE A 290 7.88 -22.15 4.16
N GLU A 291 8.68 -22.86 3.37
CA GLU A 291 9.07 -24.25 3.67
C GLU A 291 9.89 -24.34 4.98
N ASN A 292 10.67 -23.30 5.27
CA ASN A 292 11.55 -23.23 6.44
C ASN A 292 11.14 -22.15 7.45
N LEU A 293 10.48 -21.09 7.01
CA LEU A 293 10.01 -20.00 7.87
C LEU A 293 8.61 -20.31 8.40
N LYS A 294 8.54 -20.71 9.66
CA LYS A 294 7.25 -20.97 10.31
C LYS A 294 6.50 -19.68 10.57
N ILE A 295 5.29 -19.60 10.04
CA ILE A 295 4.36 -18.50 10.30
C ILE A 295 3.64 -18.76 11.65
N PRO A 296 3.65 -17.82 12.60
CA PRO A 296 2.86 -17.94 13.83
C PRO A 296 1.37 -18.15 13.51
N LYS A 297 0.66 -18.95 14.31
CA LYS A 297 -0.72 -19.34 14.04
C LYS A 297 -1.73 -18.19 13.99
N ASP A 298 -1.40 -17.08 14.64
CA ASP A 298 -2.20 -15.86 14.65
C ASP A 298 -1.94 -14.95 13.42
N LYS A 299 -0.97 -15.29 12.57
CA LYS A 299 -0.62 -14.51 11.38
C LYS A 299 -1.26 -15.07 10.12
N ILE A 300 -1.54 -14.16 9.20
CA ILE A 300 -2.16 -14.44 7.90
C ILE A 300 -1.25 -13.88 6.80
N ILE A 301 -1.01 -14.67 5.77
CA ILE A 301 -0.29 -14.23 4.57
C ILE A 301 -1.29 -14.03 3.43
N ALA A 302 -1.19 -12.89 2.80
CA ALA A 302 -1.96 -12.54 1.61
C ALA A 302 -0.98 -12.35 0.42
N PRO A 303 -0.55 -13.45 -0.25
CA PRO A 303 0.28 -13.31 -1.43
C PRO A 303 -0.48 -12.60 -2.54
N GLY A 304 0.23 -11.77 -3.29
CA GLY A 304 -0.24 -11.26 -4.56
C GLY A 304 -0.34 -12.38 -5.57
N VAL A 305 -1.53 -12.68 -6.05
CA VAL A 305 -1.80 -13.68 -7.09
C VAL A 305 -2.31 -13.02 -8.37
N ILE A 306 -2.39 -11.70 -8.34
CA ILE A 306 -2.71 -10.79 -9.46
C ILE A 306 -1.60 -9.73 -9.54
N ASP A 307 -1.00 -9.60 -10.71
CA ASP A 307 -0.05 -8.53 -11.02
C ASP A 307 -0.77 -7.18 -11.14
N SER A 308 -0.19 -6.12 -10.59
CA SER A 308 -0.75 -4.76 -10.61
C SER A 308 -0.08 -3.81 -11.62
N THR A 309 0.89 -4.31 -12.41
CA THR A 309 1.70 -3.47 -13.30
C THR A 309 1.41 -3.69 -14.79
N THR A 310 0.82 -4.82 -15.18
CA THR A 310 0.53 -5.17 -16.57
C THR A 310 -0.96 -5.26 -16.88
N ASN A 311 -1.32 -5.07 -18.15
CA ASN A 311 -2.71 -5.15 -18.64
C ASN A 311 -3.16 -6.57 -19.01
N PHE A 312 -2.35 -7.60 -18.75
CA PHE A 312 -2.82 -8.98 -18.86
C PHE A 312 -3.83 -9.28 -17.76
N VAL A 313 -5.01 -9.78 -18.13
CA VAL A 313 -5.97 -10.34 -17.17
C VAL A 313 -5.60 -11.80 -16.93
N GLU A 314 -5.28 -12.14 -15.72
CA GLU A 314 -4.92 -13.51 -15.34
C GLU A 314 -6.10 -14.47 -15.55
N HIS A 315 -5.82 -15.64 -16.13
CA HIS A 315 -6.84 -16.68 -16.20
C HIS A 315 -7.12 -17.23 -14.78
N PRO A 316 -8.38 -17.47 -14.37
CA PRO A 316 -8.70 -17.98 -13.03
C PRO A 316 -7.96 -19.25 -12.60
N GLU A 317 -7.62 -20.12 -13.54
CA GLU A 317 -6.79 -21.32 -13.26
C GLU A 317 -5.34 -20.95 -12.88
N VAL A 318 -4.79 -19.87 -13.44
CA VAL A 318 -3.45 -19.36 -13.06
C VAL A 318 -3.50 -18.84 -11.63
N VAL A 319 -4.51 -18.06 -11.30
CA VAL A 319 -4.74 -17.54 -9.94
C VAL A 319 -4.91 -18.68 -8.95
N LYS A 320 -5.77 -19.67 -9.25
CA LYS A 320 -5.93 -20.89 -8.45
C LYS A 320 -4.58 -21.57 -8.20
N ASN A 321 -3.79 -21.81 -9.26
CA ASN A 321 -2.51 -22.51 -9.14
C ASN A 321 -1.51 -21.73 -8.25
N ARG A 322 -1.49 -20.39 -8.33
CA ARG A 322 -0.69 -19.55 -7.43
C ARG A 322 -1.12 -19.73 -5.97
N ILE A 323 -2.43 -19.70 -5.68
CA ILE A 323 -2.96 -19.95 -4.32
C ILE A 323 -2.58 -21.35 -3.84
N LEU A 324 -2.77 -22.38 -4.67
CA LEU A 324 -2.42 -23.76 -4.32
C LEU A 324 -0.91 -23.97 -4.10
N THR A 325 -0.07 -23.14 -4.69
CA THR A 325 1.37 -23.18 -4.42
C THR A 325 1.67 -22.75 -2.98
N PHE A 326 1.05 -21.67 -2.50
CA PHE A 326 1.18 -21.24 -1.11
C PHE A 326 0.52 -22.20 -0.12
N SER A 327 -0.58 -22.83 -0.47
CA SER A 327 -1.28 -23.80 0.42
C SER A 327 -0.48 -25.10 0.67
N LYS A 328 0.62 -25.33 -0.05
CA LYS A 328 1.54 -26.43 0.24
C LYS A 328 2.44 -26.17 1.45
N VAL A 329 2.62 -24.91 1.81
CA VAL A 329 3.60 -24.44 2.81
C VAL A 329 2.98 -23.58 3.91
N ILE A 330 1.75 -23.12 3.75
CA ILE A 330 0.99 -22.32 4.69
C ILE A 330 -0.41 -22.93 4.84
N ASP A 331 -0.90 -23.05 6.07
CA ASP A 331 -2.24 -23.55 6.33
C ASP A 331 -3.30 -22.67 5.67
N ALA A 332 -4.33 -23.27 5.09
CA ALA A 332 -5.36 -22.57 4.34
C ALA A 332 -6.10 -21.47 5.17
N GLU A 333 -6.23 -21.68 6.49
CA GLU A 333 -6.82 -20.71 7.40
C GLU A 333 -5.92 -19.47 7.63
N GLN A 334 -4.64 -19.57 7.28
CA GLN A 334 -3.65 -18.48 7.33
C GLN A 334 -3.42 -17.84 5.96
N LEU A 335 -4.25 -18.16 4.94
CA LEU A 335 -4.12 -17.62 3.59
C LEU A 335 -5.29 -16.70 3.22
N LEU A 336 -4.94 -15.58 2.57
CA LEU A 336 -5.84 -14.78 1.74
C LEU A 336 -5.30 -14.78 0.31
N ALA A 337 -6.13 -14.40 -0.67
CA ALA A 337 -5.68 -14.12 -2.03
C ALA A 337 -5.71 -12.61 -2.28
N GLY A 338 -4.57 -12.03 -2.69
CA GLY A 338 -4.39 -10.59 -2.86
C GLY A 338 -3.89 -10.18 -4.25
N THR A 339 -3.59 -8.89 -4.39
CA THR A 339 -2.86 -8.30 -5.52
C THR A 339 -1.43 -7.97 -5.09
N ASP A 340 -0.49 -7.93 -6.02
CA ASP A 340 0.91 -7.59 -5.71
C ASP A 340 1.03 -6.20 -5.08
N CYS A 341 0.37 -5.21 -5.69
CA CYS A 341 0.31 -3.84 -5.17
C CYS A 341 -1.07 -3.22 -5.47
N GLY A 342 -1.23 -1.92 -5.21
CA GLY A 342 -2.39 -1.14 -5.62
C GLY A 342 -2.37 -0.81 -7.12
N PHE A 343 -3.52 -0.45 -7.68
CA PHE A 343 -3.64 -0.15 -9.12
C PHE A 343 -3.49 1.34 -9.47
N SER A 344 -3.44 2.23 -8.46
CA SER A 344 -3.31 3.68 -8.67
C SER A 344 -2.66 4.35 -7.45
N THR A 345 -1.40 4.04 -7.20
CA THR A 345 -0.61 4.50 -6.03
C THR A 345 -0.43 6.01 -5.98
N PHE A 346 -0.49 6.68 -7.13
CA PHE A 346 -0.48 8.13 -7.26
C PHE A 346 -1.66 8.58 -8.10
N ALA A 347 -2.25 9.75 -7.80
CA ALA A 347 -3.31 10.30 -8.63
C ALA A 347 -2.81 10.53 -10.06
N GLY A 348 -3.64 10.18 -11.04
CA GLY A 348 -3.30 10.32 -12.47
C GLY A 348 -2.20 9.38 -12.97
N PHE A 349 -1.70 8.46 -12.13
CA PHE A 349 -0.71 7.47 -12.51
C PHE A 349 -1.25 6.06 -12.28
N GLY A 350 -1.32 5.29 -13.34
CA GLY A 350 -1.71 3.88 -13.31
C GLY A 350 -1.28 3.19 -14.60
N ASN A 351 -0.60 2.05 -14.48
CA ASN A 351 -0.17 1.26 -15.64
C ASN A 351 -1.32 0.43 -16.23
N VAL A 352 -2.36 0.18 -15.44
CA VAL A 352 -3.48 -0.70 -15.81
C VAL A 352 -4.73 0.13 -16.06
N ASP A 353 -5.38 -0.09 -17.21
CA ASP A 353 -6.67 0.54 -17.54
C ASP A 353 -7.74 0.27 -16.48
N GLU A 354 -8.57 1.28 -16.15
CA GLU A 354 -9.60 1.17 -15.10
C GLU A 354 -10.49 -0.06 -15.27
N ASN A 355 -10.92 -0.37 -16.49
CA ASN A 355 -11.82 -1.49 -16.73
C ASN A 355 -11.09 -2.84 -16.63
N ILE A 356 -9.81 -2.87 -17.00
CA ILE A 356 -8.96 -4.05 -16.86
C ILE A 356 -8.73 -4.37 -15.38
N VAL A 357 -8.55 -3.36 -14.51
CA VAL A 357 -8.44 -3.56 -13.06
C VAL A 357 -9.59 -4.41 -12.51
N TYR A 358 -10.84 -4.07 -12.85
CA TYR A 358 -11.98 -4.84 -12.35
C TYR A 358 -12.07 -6.24 -12.97
N LYS A 359 -11.59 -6.45 -14.20
CA LYS A 359 -11.47 -7.79 -14.79
C LYS A 359 -10.39 -8.65 -14.10
N LYS A 360 -9.29 -8.04 -13.67
CA LYS A 360 -8.27 -8.70 -12.86
C LYS A 360 -8.84 -9.08 -11.48
N LEU A 361 -9.61 -8.22 -10.85
CA LEU A 361 -10.29 -8.52 -9.58
C LEU A 361 -11.36 -9.62 -9.74
N GLU A 362 -12.11 -9.66 -10.85
CA GLU A 362 -12.99 -10.80 -11.17
C GLU A 362 -12.22 -12.11 -11.28
N ALA A 363 -11.04 -12.09 -11.94
CA ALA A 363 -10.19 -13.27 -12.06
C ALA A 363 -9.64 -13.72 -10.69
N LEU A 364 -9.30 -12.78 -9.80
CA LEU A 364 -8.92 -13.04 -8.42
C LEU A 364 -10.00 -13.82 -7.68
N VAL A 365 -11.22 -13.31 -7.67
CA VAL A 365 -12.36 -13.94 -6.98
C VAL A 365 -12.63 -15.34 -7.52
N ARG A 366 -12.70 -15.48 -8.85
CA ARG A 366 -12.93 -16.79 -9.50
C ARG A 366 -11.81 -17.79 -9.20
N GLY A 367 -10.54 -17.34 -9.22
CA GLY A 367 -9.40 -18.19 -8.88
C GLY A 367 -9.42 -18.65 -7.43
N ALA A 368 -9.78 -17.77 -6.49
CA ALA A 368 -9.93 -18.08 -5.08
C ALA A 368 -11.09 -19.07 -4.83
N GLU A 369 -12.22 -18.92 -5.53
CA GLU A 369 -13.32 -19.88 -5.50
C GLU A 369 -12.92 -21.26 -6.00
N LEU A 370 -12.15 -21.32 -7.09
CA LEU A 370 -11.62 -22.59 -7.63
C LEU A 370 -10.63 -23.24 -6.67
N ALA A 371 -9.75 -22.46 -6.03
CA ALA A 371 -8.81 -22.96 -5.03
C ALA A 371 -9.55 -23.51 -3.81
N SER A 372 -10.54 -22.78 -3.29
CA SER A 372 -11.33 -23.17 -2.11
C SER A 372 -12.07 -24.50 -2.28
N LYS A 373 -12.30 -24.98 -3.52
CA LYS A 373 -12.95 -26.27 -3.79
C LYS A 373 -12.02 -27.46 -3.66
N VAL A 374 -10.71 -27.25 -3.59
CA VAL A 374 -9.68 -28.31 -3.61
C VAL A 374 -8.73 -28.24 -2.41
N ILE A 375 -8.87 -27.24 -1.53
CA ILE A 375 -8.14 -27.09 -0.26
C ILE A 375 -8.94 -27.63 0.91
#